data_fc78ff4e6608f12e8da1d104403d7dd4
#
_entry.id   fc78ff4e6608f12e8da1d104403d7dd4
#
_cell.length_a   1.000
_cell.length_b   1.000
_cell.length_c   1.000
_cell.angle_alpha   90.00
_cell.angle_beta   90.00
_cell.angle_gamma   90.00
#
_symmetry.space_group_name_H-M   'P 1'
#
loop_
_entity.id
_entity.type
_entity.pdbx_description
1 polymer ?
#
loop_
_entity_poly.entity_id
_entity_poly.type
_entity_poly.pdbx_seq_one_letter_code
_entity_poly.pdbx_strand_id
1 'polypeptide(L)'
;INEIRLIQDKIKKQFAHDDEYEVPHTTLHVGKIEGGVALNIVPNSASFLFEIRNLPEDDPNVILTKIRKSAESILAKYLKDFPTAKILIEVTNQYPSLMTPKNSDVINLLKSLTGNNSTFKVSFGTEGGLFSNELKIPTAICGPGSMSQGHKSDEYVSIEQINKCEEILSQLLLKLQTGL
;
A
#
# COMPACT_ATOMS: atom_id res chain seq x y z
N ILE A 1 -3.00 19.04 6.06
CA ILE A 1 -2.57 18.60 4.70
C ILE A 1 -1.17 19.13 4.41
N ASN A 2 -0.88 20.43 4.59
CA ASN A 2 0.45 20.98 4.31
C ASN A 2 1.57 20.28 5.11
N GLU A 3 1.34 19.95 6.38
CA GLU A 3 2.28 19.17 7.20
C GLU A 3 2.54 17.76 6.65
N ILE A 4 1.50 17.10 6.11
CA ILE A 4 1.67 15.80 5.46
C ILE A 4 2.60 15.92 4.26
N ARG A 5 2.47 16.98 3.44
CA ARG A 5 3.37 17.23 2.32
C ARG A 5 4.81 17.48 2.78
N LEU A 6 5.00 18.27 3.85
CA LEU A 6 6.33 18.51 4.41
C LEU A 6 6.96 17.24 5.00
N ILE A 7 6.15 16.36 5.59
CA ILE A 7 6.61 15.05 6.06
C ILE A 7 7.00 14.18 4.86
N GLN A 8 6.20 14.16 3.79
CA GLN A 8 6.52 13.45 2.54
C GLN A 8 7.88 13.88 1.97
N ASP A 9 8.14 15.19 1.91
CA ASP A 9 9.42 15.72 1.40
C ASP A 9 10.62 15.28 2.26
N LYS A 10 10.43 15.10 3.57
CA LYS A 10 11.45 14.56 4.47
C LYS A 10 11.64 13.07 4.30
N ILE A 11 10.55 12.31 4.15
CA ILE A 11 10.58 10.86 3.92
C ILE A 11 11.41 10.57 2.66
N LYS A 12 11.10 11.22 1.57
CA LYS A 12 11.83 11.06 0.29
C LYS A 12 13.35 11.24 0.40
N LYS A 13 13.81 12.02 1.37
CA LYS A 13 15.24 12.32 1.56
C LYS A 13 15.93 11.46 2.61
N GLN A 14 15.21 10.89 3.55
CA GLN A 14 15.76 10.34 4.79
C GLN A 14 15.40 8.87 5.04
N PHE A 15 14.41 8.34 4.35
CA PHE A 15 13.89 6.99 4.53
C PHE A 15 14.43 6.04 3.46
N ALA A 16 13.98 4.79 3.48
CA ALA A 16 14.40 3.76 2.55
C ALA A 16 14.15 4.17 1.09
N HIS A 17 14.97 3.65 0.20
CA HIS A 17 14.89 3.85 -1.24
C HIS A 17 15.09 2.50 -1.93
N ASP A 18 14.17 2.13 -2.83
CA ASP A 18 14.19 0.87 -3.55
C ASP A 18 13.80 1.08 -5.01
N ASP A 19 14.79 1.07 -5.89
CA ASP A 19 14.63 1.31 -7.33
C ASP A 19 13.89 0.19 -8.08
N GLU A 20 13.54 -0.90 -7.41
CA GLU A 20 12.69 -1.96 -7.99
C GLU A 20 11.20 -1.58 -8.00
N TYR A 21 10.80 -0.52 -7.28
CA TYR A 21 9.46 0.06 -7.36
C TYR A 21 9.43 1.22 -8.36
N GLU A 22 8.31 1.38 -9.05
CA GLU A 22 8.06 2.55 -9.93
C GLU A 22 8.20 3.88 -9.16
N VAL A 23 7.69 3.92 -7.93
CA VAL A 23 7.93 5.01 -6.98
C VAL A 23 8.86 4.48 -5.88
N PRO A 24 10.16 4.82 -5.91
CA PRO A 24 11.19 4.13 -5.14
C PRO A 24 11.28 4.57 -3.67
N HIS A 25 10.24 5.13 -3.09
CA HIS A 25 10.21 5.60 -1.71
C HIS A 25 8.80 5.55 -1.14
N THR A 26 8.69 5.51 0.18
CA THR A 26 7.43 5.61 0.91
C THR A 26 6.68 6.89 0.55
N THR A 27 5.38 6.78 0.30
CA THR A 27 4.51 7.90 -0.10
C THR A 27 3.39 8.16 0.89
N LEU A 28 3.02 9.44 1.00
CA LEU A 28 1.83 9.94 1.70
C LEU A 28 0.89 10.59 0.68
N HIS A 29 -0.35 10.14 0.64
CA HIS A 29 -1.34 10.68 -0.29
C HIS A 29 -2.62 11.08 0.45
N VAL A 30 -3.13 12.29 0.18
CA VAL A 30 -4.45 12.74 0.65
C VAL A 30 -5.42 12.58 -0.51
N GLY A 31 -6.29 11.56 -0.42
CA GLY A 31 -7.18 11.16 -1.52
C GLY A 31 -8.58 11.78 -1.45
N LYS A 32 -9.04 12.18 -0.25
CA LYS A 32 -10.39 12.73 -0.08
C LYS A 32 -10.40 13.83 0.98
N ILE A 33 -11.16 14.90 0.73
CA ILE A 33 -11.35 16.02 1.66
C ILE A 33 -12.83 16.35 1.69
N GLU A 34 -13.38 16.52 2.90
CA GLU A 34 -14.76 16.92 3.12
C GLU A 34 -14.83 18.01 4.21
N GLY A 35 -15.73 18.96 4.08
CA GLY A 35 -15.93 19.99 5.09
C GLY A 35 -16.86 21.11 4.63
N GLY A 36 -17.52 21.74 5.61
CA GLY A 36 -18.48 22.80 5.36
C GLY A 36 -19.86 22.29 4.90
N VAL A 37 -20.84 23.19 4.95
CA VAL A 37 -22.24 22.92 4.55
C VAL A 37 -22.78 23.97 3.56
N ALA A 38 -22.20 25.17 3.55
CA ALA A 38 -22.58 26.26 2.66
C ALA A 38 -21.43 27.28 2.51
N LEU A 39 -21.43 28.02 1.42
CA LEU A 39 -20.40 29.00 1.09
C LEU A 39 -20.18 30.08 2.15
N ASN A 40 -21.26 30.52 2.77
CA ASN A 40 -21.29 31.62 3.73
C ASN A 40 -21.33 31.18 5.20
N ILE A 41 -21.08 29.90 5.48
CA ILE A 41 -21.02 29.36 6.85
C ILE A 41 -19.61 28.84 7.12
N VAL A 42 -19.02 29.31 8.23
CA VAL A 42 -17.71 28.77 8.69
C VAL A 42 -17.87 27.30 9.06
N PRO A 43 -17.07 26.40 8.48
CA PRO A 43 -17.15 24.98 8.78
C PRO A 43 -16.92 24.68 10.26
N ASN A 44 -17.85 23.96 10.89
CA ASN A 44 -17.68 23.47 12.26
C ASN A 44 -16.72 22.25 12.31
N SER A 45 -16.65 21.51 11.23
CA SER A 45 -15.76 20.35 11.10
C SER A 45 -15.28 20.19 9.66
N ALA A 46 -14.11 19.58 9.52
CA ALA A 46 -13.59 19.10 8.26
C ALA A 46 -12.83 17.79 8.49
N SER A 47 -12.84 16.92 7.51
CA SER A 47 -12.11 15.67 7.53
C SER A 47 -11.37 15.45 6.21
N PHE A 48 -10.34 14.63 6.24
CA PHE A 48 -9.70 14.13 5.03
C PHE A 48 -9.19 12.71 5.27
N LEU A 49 -9.18 11.92 4.22
CA LEU A 49 -8.58 10.61 4.21
C LEU A 49 -7.19 10.69 3.59
N PHE A 50 -6.24 10.07 4.25
CA PHE A 50 -4.89 9.92 3.71
C PHE A 50 -4.41 8.49 3.87
N GLU A 51 -3.47 8.08 3.04
CA GLU A 51 -2.81 6.78 3.12
C GLU A 51 -1.29 6.93 3.23
N ILE A 52 -0.66 5.92 3.81
CA ILE A 52 0.78 5.71 3.84
C ILE A 52 1.05 4.46 3.05
N ARG A 53 1.74 4.57 1.91
CA ARG A 53 2.26 3.43 1.15
C ARG A 53 3.75 3.31 1.44
N ASN A 54 4.07 2.47 2.40
CA ASN A 54 5.44 2.34 2.86
C ASN A 54 6.21 1.23 2.14
N LEU A 55 7.51 1.48 1.92
CA LEU A 55 8.45 0.41 1.63
C LEU A 55 8.51 -0.57 2.80
N PRO A 56 8.87 -1.85 2.58
CA PRO A 56 8.95 -2.84 3.65
C PRO A 56 9.89 -2.46 4.80
N GLU A 57 10.93 -1.70 4.51
CA GLU A 57 11.95 -1.23 5.45
C GLU A 57 11.50 -0.05 6.31
N ASP A 58 10.43 0.64 5.91
CA ASP A 58 9.91 1.80 6.61
C ASP A 58 8.75 1.42 7.53
N ASP A 59 8.85 1.74 8.82
CA ASP A 59 7.76 1.53 9.77
C ASP A 59 6.69 2.65 9.62
N PRO A 60 5.47 2.32 9.17
CA PRO A 60 4.39 3.30 9.03
C PRO A 60 3.98 3.93 10.36
N ASN A 61 4.21 3.27 11.51
CA ASN A 61 3.91 3.83 12.83
C ASN A 61 4.84 4.99 13.19
N VAL A 62 6.10 4.94 12.75
CA VAL A 62 7.04 6.07 12.89
C VAL A 62 6.54 7.29 12.12
N ILE A 63 6.03 7.08 10.91
CA ILE A 63 5.46 8.13 10.08
C ILE A 63 4.18 8.69 10.71
N LEU A 64 3.27 7.81 11.13
CA LEU A 64 2.03 8.19 11.79
C LEU A 64 2.30 9.01 13.08
N THR A 65 3.32 8.64 13.84
CA THR A 65 3.75 9.38 15.03
C THR A 65 4.20 10.80 14.68
N LYS A 66 4.92 10.99 13.58
CA LYS A 66 5.30 12.33 13.09
C LYS A 66 4.08 13.16 12.72
N ILE A 67 3.09 12.55 12.06
CA ILE A 67 1.83 13.22 11.69
C ILE A 67 1.05 13.63 12.94
N ARG A 68 0.91 12.74 13.94
CA ARG A 68 0.27 13.04 15.23
C ARG A 68 0.94 14.20 15.97
N LYS A 69 2.27 14.19 16.07
CA LYS A 69 3.02 15.30 16.68
C LYS A 69 2.81 16.63 15.95
N SER A 70 2.74 16.62 14.61
CA SER A 70 2.43 17.83 13.85
C SER A 70 1.00 18.31 14.12
N ALA A 71 0.03 17.40 14.21
CA ALA A 71 -1.36 17.73 14.56
C ALA A 71 -1.47 18.35 15.96
N GLU A 72 -0.80 17.77 16.96
CA GLU A 72 -0.72 18.31 18.32
C GLU A 72 -0.10 19.71 18.34
N SER A 73 0.99 19.92 17.60
CA SER A 73 1.66 21.22 17.50
C SER A 73 0.79 22.29 16.84
N ILE A 74 -0.04 21.91 15.86
CA ILE A 74 -1.02 22.81 15.25
C ILE A 74 -2.11 23.14 16.25
N LEU A 75 -2.71 22.13 16.87
CA LEU A 75 -3.80 22.28 17.82
C LEU A 75 -3.42 23.20 19.00
N ALA A 76 -2.24 23.01 19.55
CA ALA A 76 -1.74 23.79 20.68
C ALA A 76 -1.76 25.30 20.44
N LYS A 77 -1.61 25.76 19.19
CA LYS A 77 -1.63 27.18 18.83
C LYS A 77 -3.02 27.81 18.97
N TYR A 78 -4.08 27.01 18.90
CA TYR A 78 -5.46 27.44 18.86
C TYR A 78 -6.24 27.18 20.14
N LEU A 79 -5.75 26.28 21.02
CA LEU A 79 -6.48 25.87 22.24
C LEU A 79 -6.75 27.02 23.20
N LYS A 80 -5.93 28.09 23.20
CA LYS A 80 -6.15 29.28 24.03
C LYS A 80 -7.44 29.98 23.64
N ASP A 81 -7.69 30.14 22.35
CA ASP A 81 -8.85 30.87 21.81
C ASP A 81 -10.05 29.93 21.56
N PHE A 82 -9.78 28.66 21.34
CA PHE A 82 -10.78 27.63 21.04
C PHE A 82 -10.56 26.38 21.92
N PRO A 83 -10.94 26.39 23.20
CA PRO A 83 -10.65 25.30 24.14
C PRO A 83 -11.27 23.96 23.77
N THR A 84 -12.32 23.93 22.95
CA THR A 84 -13.02 22.72 22.48
C THR A 84 -12.48 22.18 21.14
N ALA A 85 -11.51 22.89 20.53
CA ALA A 85 -10.92 22.43 19.28
C ALA A 85 -10.22 21.08 19.47
N LYS A 86 -10.33 20.21 18.47
CA LYS A 86 -9.69 18.90 18.47
C LYS A 86 -9.27 18.48 17.06
N ILE A 87 -8.21 17.71 16.99
CA ILE A 87 -7.81 16.98 15.79
C ILE A 87 -7.75 15.49 16.17
N LEU A 88 -8.55 14.67 15.51
CA LEU A 88 -8.58 13.22 15.70
C LEU A 88 -7.92 12.56 14.50
N ILE A 89 -7.09 11.55 14.76
CA ILE A 89 -6.44 10.74 13.73
C ILE A 89 -6.71 9.28 14.06
N GLU A 90 -7.49 8.64 13.21
CA GLU A 90 -7.90 7.25 13.33
C GLU A 90 -7.24 6.41 12.23
N VAL A 91 -6.78 5.21 12.57
CA VAL A 91 -6.30 4.23 11.61
C VAL A 91 -7.49 3.33 11.27
N THR A 92 -7.97 3.43 10.05
CA THR A 92 -9.14 2.67 9.58
C THR A 92 -8.76 1.33 8.96
N ASN A 93 -7.56 1.23 8.41
CA ASN A 93 -7.04 0.01 7.83
C ASN A 93 -5.51 -0.01 7.90
N GLN A 94 -4.92 -1.19 8.14
CA GLN A 94 -3.49 -1.42 8.12
C GLN A 94 -3.20 -2.89 7.86
N TYR A 95 -2.26 -3.16 6.99
CA TYR A 95 -1.73 -4.51 6.72
C TYR A 95 -0.23 -4.44 6.40
N PRO A 96 0.52 -5.51 6.73
CA PRO A 96 1.96 -5.51 6.51
C PRO A 96 2.32 -5.60 5.02
N SER A 97 3.46 -5.04 4.66
CA SER A 97 4.03 -5.21 3.31
C SER A 97 4.44 -6.66 3.07
N LEU A 98 4.41 -7.07 1.82
CA LEU A 98 4.95 -8.36 1.37
C LEU A 98 6.38 -8.17 0.87
N MET A 99 7.32 -8.88 1.47
CA MET A 99 8.70 -8.98 1.00
C MET A 99 9.12 -10.44 0.92
N THR A 100 9.17 -10.98 -0.30
CA THR A 100 9.56 -12.35 -0.55
C THR A 100 10.91 -12.40 -1.28
N PRO A 101 11.91 -13.10 -0.73
CA PRO A 101 13.21 -13.23 -1.39
C PRO A 101 13.08 -13.84 -2.80
N LYS A 102 13.80 -13.28 -3.78
CA LYS A 102 13.74 -13.70 -5.19
C LYS A 102 14.19 -15.16 -5.43
N ASN A 103 14.92 -15.74 -4.48
CA ASN A 103 15.41 -17.12 -4.51
C ASN A 103 14.58 -18.08 -3.64
N SER A 104 13.42 -17.65 -3.13
CA SER A 104 12.54 -18.52 -2.34
C SER A 104 11.89 -19.60 -3.20
N ASP A 105 11.53 -20.74 -2.58
CA ASP A 105 10.93 -21.89 -3.27
C ASP A 105 9.62 -21.53 -3.97
N VAL A 106 8.78 -20.67 -3.36
CA VAL A 106 7.54 -20.23 -3.98
C VAL A 106 7.80 -19.43 -5.26
N ILE A 107 8.84 -18.59 -5.30
CA ILE A 107 9.22 -17.85 -6.50
C ILE A 107 9.78 -18.82 -7.57
N ASN A 108 10.61 -19.77 -7.18
CA ASN A 108 11.15 -20.77 -8.10
C ASN A 108 10.04 -21.65 -8.69
N LEU A 109 9.08 -22.06 -7.87
CA LEU A 109 7.90 -22.80 -8.32
C LEU A 109 7.09 -21.98 -9.35
N LEU A 110 6.77 -20.73 -9.05
CA LEU A 110 6.02 -19.88 -9.98
C LEU A 110 6.77 -19.64 -11.29
N LYS A 111 8.08 -19.42 -11.25
CA LYS A 111 8.90 -19.33 -12.48
C LYS A 111 8.80 -20.60 -13.32
N SER A 112 8.84 -21.78 -12.70
CA SER A 112 8.71 -23.05 -13.40
C SER A 112 7.32 -23.26 -14.05
N LEU A 113 6.28 -22.76 -13.41
CA LEU A 113 4.91 -22.89 -13.89
C LEU A 113 4.56 -21.87 -14.97
N THR A 114 5.04 -20.65 -14.83
CA THR A 114 4.72 -19.54 -15.74
C THR A 114 5.64 -19.45 -16.95
N GLY A 115 6.81 -20.09 -16.89
CA GLY A 115 7.90 -19.91 -17.86
C GLY A 115 8.53 -18.51 -17.81
N ASN A 116 8.13 -17.65 -16.88
CA ASN A 116 8.62 -16.29 -16.73
C ASN A 116 9.68 -16.23 -15.62
N ASN A 117 10.87 -15.77 -15.94
CA ASN A 117 11.97 -15.66 -14.98
C ASN A 117 12.05 -14.28 -14.29
N SER A 118 11.20 -13.32 -14.68
CA SER A 118 11.18 -11.99 -14.11
C SER A 118 10.28 -11.93 -12.87
N THR A 119 10.72 -11.13 -11.91
CA THR A 119 9.92 -10.70 -10.77
C THR A 119 9.96 -9.18 -10.69
N PHE A 120 8.90 -8.57 -10.22
CA PHE A 120 8.83 -7.11 -10.03
C PHE A 120 8.08 -6.80 -8.74
N LYS A 121 8.31 -5.62 -8.22
CA LYS A 121 7.64 -5.09 -7.05
C LYS A 121 6.53 -4.15 -7.48
N VAL A 122 5.45 -4.12 -6.70
CA VAL A 122 4.28 -3.27 -6.97
C VAL A 122 3.93 -2.46 -5.74
N SER A 123 3.44 -1.25 -5.94
CA SER A 123 3.12 -0.31 -4.86
C SER A 123 1.66 -0.37 -4.39
N PHE A 124 0.92 -1.42 -4.74
CA PHE A 124 -0.41 -1.65 -4.20
C PHE A 124 -0.41 -2.69 -3.06
N GLY A 125 -1.39 -2.60 -2.16
CA GLY A 125 -1.53 -3.53 -1.05
C GLY A 125 -2.22 -4.82 -1.46
N THR A 126 -1.83 -5.93 -0.82
CA THR A 126 -2.47 -7.24 -0.92
C THR A 126 -2.46 -7.93 0.44
N GLU A 127 -3.29 -8.95 0.60
CA GLU A 127 -3.30 -9.82 1.78
C GLU A 127 -2.04 -10.69 1.89
N GLY A 128 -1.20 -10.72 0.86
CA GLY A 128 0.04 -11.51 0.84
C GLY A 128 0.97 -11.20 2.01
N GLY A 129 1.02 -9.94 2.45
CA GLY A 129 1.76 -9.54 3.62
C GLY A 129 1.25 -10.21 4.92
N LEU A 130 -0.06 -10.43 5.07
CA LEU A 130 -0.65 -11.12 6.22
C LEU A 130 -0.22 -12.59 6.23
N PHE A 131 -0.33 -13.31 5.09
CA PHE A 131 0.14 -14.69 4.98
C PHE A 131 1.62 -14.83 5.33
N SER A 132 2.44 -13.92 4.80
CA SER A 132 3.88 -13.96 5.03
C SER A 132 4.26 -13.60 6.47
N ASN A 133 3.67 -12.53 7.04
CA ASN A 133 4.09 -12.01 8.33
C ASN A 133 3.39 -12.68 9.52
N GLU A 134 2.09 -13.01 9.41
CA GLU A 134 1.34 -13.62 10.53
C GLU A 134 1.45 -15.14 10.50
N LEU A 135 1.28 -15.76 9.34
CA LEU A 135 1.28 -17.22 9.21
C LEU A 135 2.66 -17.80 8.90
N LYS A 136 3.67 -16.95 8.62
CA LYS A 136 5.04 -17.36 8.24
C LYS A 136 5.07 -18.26 6.99
N ILE A 137 4.12 -18.06 6.08
CA ILE A 137 4.03 -18.80 4.82
C ILE A 137 4.76 -18.00 3.74
N PRO A 138 5.78 -18.57 3.07
CA PRO A 138 6.40 -17.93 1.91
C PRO A 138 5.34 -17.62 0.85
N THR A 139 5.16 -16.33 0.53
CA THR A 139 4.04 -15.87 -0.27
C THR A 139 4.52 -15.08 -1.47
N ALA A 140 3.94 -15.35 -2.64
CA ALA A 140 4.14 -14.56 -3.84
C ALA A 140 2.78 -14.31 -4.51
N ILE A 141 2.67 -13.20 -5.24
CA ILE A 141 1.47 -12.83 -5.99
C ILE A 141 1.68 -13.20 -7.44
N CYS A 142 0.75 -13.97 -7.99
CA CYS A 142 0.71 -14.33 -9.40
C CYS A 142 -0.75 -14.39 -9.85
N GLY A 143 -1.06 -13.78 -10.97
CA GLY A 143 -2.42 -13.77 -11.53
C GLY A 143 -2.43 -13.30 -12.98
N PRO A 144 -3.59 -13.37 -13.64
CA PRO A 144 -3.75 -12.94 -15.03
C PRO A 144 -3.77 -11.41 -15.14
N GLY A 145 -3.42 -10.88 -16.31
CA GLY A 145 -3.50 -9.46 -16.63
C GLY A 145 -2.25 -8.66 -16.34
N SER A 146 -2.41 -7.35 -16.36
CA SER A 146 -1.34 -6.38 -16.14
C SER A 146 -1.87 -5.17 -15.38
N MET A 147 -1.08 -4.62 -14.46
CA MET A 147 -1.42 -3.38 -13.75
C MET A 147 -1.51 -2.15 -14.67
N SER A 148 -1.00 -2.23 -15.89
CA SER A 148 -1.28 -1.19 -16.90
C SER A 148 -2.76 -1.06 -17.27
N GLN A 149 -3.56 -2.08 -16.98
CA GLN A 149 -5.01 -2.16 -17.20
C GLN A 149 -5.81 -2.02 -15.91
N GLY A 150 -5.18 -2.26 -14.77
CA GLY A 150 -5.80 -2.18 -13.45
C GLY A 150 -6.01 -0.75 -12.94
N HIS A 151 -6.93 -0.59 -11.98
CA HIS A 151 -7.28 0.68 -11.33
C HIS A 151 -7.75 1.77 -12.31
N LYS A 152 -8.44 1.38 -13.36
CA LYS A 152 -9.05 2.26 -14.37
C LYS A 152 -10.55 2.04 -14.44
N SER A 153 -11.29 3.05 -14.93
CA SER A 153 -12.75 2.94 -15.09
C SER A 153 -13.19 1.87 -16.09
N ASP A 154 -12.31 1.52 -17.01
CA ASP A 154 -12.46 0.50 -18.06
C ASP A 154 -11.51 -0.69 -17.83
N GLU A 155 -11.23 -1.02 -16.59
CA GLU A 155 -10.37 -2.15 -16.19
C GLU A 155 -10.87 -3.45 -16.80
N TYR A 156 -9.95 -4.21 -17.39
CA TYR A 156 -10.23 -5.50 -18.01
C TYR A 156 -9.08 -6.48 -17.89
N VAL A 157 -9.39 -7.76 -18.06
CA VAL A 157 -8.43 -8.84 -18.29
C VAL A 157 -8.75 -9.54 -19.60
N SER A 158 -7.74 -9.85 -20.41
CA SER A 158 -7.98 -10.57 -21.66
C SER A 158 -8.28 -12.06 -21.42
N ILE A 159 -9.11 -12.65 -22.29
CA ILE A 159 -9.42 -14.09 -22.25
C ILE A 159 -8.12 -14.92 -22.37
N GLU A 160 -7.16 -14.47 -23.17
CA GLU A 160 -5.85 -15.13 -23.28
C GLU A 160 -5.14 -15.23 -21.94
N GLN A 161 -5.15 -14.15 -21.13
CA GLN A 161 -4.53 -14.15 -19.80
C GLN A 161 -5.27 -15.06 -18.82
N ILE A 162 -6.60 -15.14 -18.92
CA ILE A 162 -7.40 -16.07 -18.11
C ILE A 162 -7.03 -17.51 -18.46
N ASN A 163 -6.99 -17.86 -19.76
CA ASN A 163 -6.61 -19.20 -20.21
C ASN A 163 -5.21 -19.60 -19.73
N LYS A 164 -4.22 -18.69 -19.82
CA LYS A 164 -2.87 -18.92 -19.26
C LYS A 164 -2.91 -19.20 -17.76
N CYS A 165 -3.73 -18.47 -17.02
CA CYS A 165 -3.89 -18.67 -15.58
C CYS A 165 -4.47 -20.08 -15.28
N GLU A 166 -5.48 -20.51 -16.03
CA GLU A 166 -6.06 -21.86 -15.91
C GLU A 166 -5.04 -22.96 -16.21
N GLU A 167 -4.21 -22.78 -17.24
CA GLU A 167 -3.12 -23.70 -17.56
C GLU A 167 -2.10 -23.81 -16.40
N ILE A 168 -1.70 -22.66 -15.83
CA ILE A 168 -0.79 -22.61 -14.67
C ILE A 168 -1.39 -23.32 -13.46
N LEU A 169 -2.67 -23.08 -13.16
CA LEU A 169 -3.37 -23.75 -12.06
C LEU A 169 -3.47 -25.26 -12.28
N SER A 170 -3.74 -25.70 -13.51
CA SER A 170 -3.78 -27.12 -13.87
C SER A 170 -2.43 -27.81 -13.68
N GLN A 171 -1.34 -27.14 -14.09
CA GLN A 171 0.02 -27.63 -13.87
C GLN A 171 0.39 -27.66 -12.37
N LEU A 172 -0.03 -26.66 -11.60
CA LEU A 172 0.17 -26.63 -10.15
C LEU A 172 -0.53 -27.81 -9.48
N LEU A 173 -1.80 -28.06 -9.83
CA LEU A 173 -2.55 -29.22 -9.31
C LEU A 173 -1.87 -30.53 -9.60
N LEU A 174 -1.36 -30.72 -10.83
CA LEU A 174 -0.62 -31.93 -11.20
C LEU A 174 0.65 -32.09 -10.35
N LYS A 175 1.43 -31.02 -10.17
CA LYS A 175 2.62 -31.05 -9.31
C LYS A 175 2.28 -31.41 -7.86
N LEU A 176 1.21 -30.86 -7.31
CA LEU A 176 0.77 -31.19 -5.95
C LEU A 176 0.36 -32.68 -5.79
N GLN A 177 -0.20 -33.29 -6.84
CA GLN A 177 -0.56 -34.71 -6.83
C GLN A 177 0.65 -35.65 -6.96
N THR A 178 1.69 -35.19 -7.65
CA THR A 178 2.90 -36.01 -7.94
C THR A 178 4.05 -35.75 -6.98
N GLY A 179 3.94 -34.79 -6.11
CA GLY A 179 4.98 -34.25 -5.22
C GLY A 179 5.66 -33.02 -5.83
N LEU A 180 5.92 -32.05 -4.97
CA LEU A 180 6.67 -30.83 -5.30
C LEU A 180 8.17 -31.12 -5.40
#